data_fd8d4ccaf07116f50d604b0355742b3d
#
_entry.id   fd8d4ccaf07116f50d604b0355742b3d
#
_cell.length_a   1.000
_cell.length_b   1.000
_cell.length_c   1.000
_cell.angle_alpha   90.00
_cell.angle_beta   90.00
_cell.angle_gamma   90.00
#
_symmetry.space_group_name_H-M   'P 1'
#
loop_
_entity.id
_entity.type
_entity.pdbx_description
1 polymer ?
#
loop_
_entity_poly.entity_id
_entity_poly.type
_entity_poly.pdbx_seq_one_letter_code
_entity_poly.pdbx_strand_id
1 'polypeptide(L)'
;YPSHYFCPIMIKAHIRKAQKSDAASILFLIRELAIFEKEPRAVIVTQAQIEKDGFGDRPLFACFVAVVDNQVVGMALYYPRYSTWKGPTFHLEDLIVTEPMRGKGIGTQLYNVFLEHAYNTGVKRVEWAVLDWNLPAIKFYQKSGATISEDWRSVQMDKKSIDRYILNINS
;
A
#
# COMPACT_ATOMS: atom_id res chain seq x y z
N TYR A 1 -29.73 14.64 -27.11
CA TYR A 1 -28.47 15.23 -26.59
C TYR A 1 -27.43 14.13 -26.59
N PRO A 2 -26.27 14.26 -27.25
CA PRO A 2 -25.21 13.27 -27.19
C PRO A 2 -24.52 13.34 -25.82
N SER A 3 -24.57 12.25 -25.07
CA SER A 3 -23.77 12.07 -23.88
C SER A 3 -22.29 12.02 -24.29
N HIS A 4 -21.54 13.06 -23.96
CA HIS A 4 -20.09 13.05 -24.08
C HIS A 4 -19.56 12.03 -23.05
N TYR A 5 -19.26 10.83 -23.51
CA TYR A 5 -18.43 9.90 -22.76
C TYR A 5 -17.03 10.52 -22.67
N PHE A 6 -16.74 11.13 -21.53
CA PHE A 6 -15.38 11.51 -21.19
C PHE A 6 -14.57 10.22 -21.08
N CYS A 7 -13.85 9.86 -22.11
CA CYS A 7 -12.82 8.82 -22.01
C CYS A 7 -11.75 9.34 -21.03
N PRO A 8 -11.54 8.72 -19.87
CA PRO A 8 -10.53 9.21 -18.94
C PRO A 8 -9.17 9.20 -19.64
N ILE A 9 -8.49 10.35 -19.63
CA ILE A 9 -7.14 10.46 -20.19
C ILE A 9 -6.23 9.53 -19.37
N MET A 10 -5.80 8.43 -20.00
CA MET A 10 -4.85 7.50 -19.40
C MET A 10 -3.46 8.12 -19.42
N ILE A 11 -2.84 8.24 -18.25
CA ILE A 11 -1.48 8.73 -18.12
C ILE A 11 -0.53 7.53 -17.97
N LYS A 12 0.50 7.49 -18.80
CA LYS A 12 1.60 6.54 -18.64
C LYS A 12 2.58 7.09 -17.61
N ALA A 13 2.55 6.54 -16.40
CA ALA A 13 3.54 6.86 -15.37
C ALA A 13 4.81 6.03 -15.56
N HIS A 14 5.95 6.57 -15.16
CA HIS A 14 7.17 5.78 -15.01
C HIS A 14 7.17 5.08 -13.66
N ILE A 15 6.94 3.76 -13.67
CA ILE A 15 6.96 2.95 -12.45
C ILE A 15 8.37 2.41 -12.21
N ARG A 16 8.93 2.66 -11.04
CA ARG A 16 10.25 2.17 -10.64
C ARG A 16 10.28 1.78 -9.16
N LYS A 17 11.29 1.02 -8.76
CA LYS A 17 11.59 0.83 -7.34
C LYS A 17 11.89 2.18 -6.69
N ALA A 18 11.39 2.36 -5.48
CA ALA A 18 11.67 3.54 -4.67
C ALA A 18 13.16 3.59 -4.30
N GLN A 19 13.65 4.79 -4.10
CA GLN A 19 14.99 5.11 -3.63
C GLN A 19 14.91 5.87 -2.30
N LYS A 20 16.00 5.94 -1.56
CA LYS A 20 16.05 6.67 -0.28
C LYS A 20 15.60 8.12 -0.41
N SER A 21 15.92 8.77 -1.54
CA SER A 21 15.48 10.14 -1.86
C SER A 21 13.96 10.29 -2.00
N ASP A 22 13.21 9.20 -2.18
CA ASP A 22 11.75 9.24 -2.28
C ASP A 22 11.06 9.23 -0.90
N ALA A 23 11.80 9.09 0.20
CA ALA A 23 11.24 8.91 1.55
C ALA A 23 10.27 10.03 1.96
N ALA A 24 10.57 11.29 1.60
CA ALA A 24 9.67 12.41 1.85
C ALA A 24 8.35 12.29 1.08
N SER A 25 8.42 11.87 -0.19
CA SER A 25 7.23 11.65 -1.04
C SER A 25 6.41 10.44 -0.55
N ILE A 26 7.07 9.38 -0.13
CA ILE A 26 6.43 8.21 0.48
C ILE A 26 5.67 8.62 1.74
N LEU A 27 6.29 9.39 2.65
CA LEU A 27 5.63 9.90 3.84
C LEU A 27 4.44 10.79 3.53
N PHE A 28 4.56 11.63 2.49
CA PHE A 28 3.44 12.46 2.03
C PHE A 28 2.26 11.58 1.60
N LEU A 29 2.50 10.54 0.79
CA LEU A 29 1.47 9.62 0.31
C LEU A 29 0.83 8.81 1.45
N ILE A 30 1.64 8.36 2.44
CA ILE A 30 1.12 7.69 3.65
C ILE A 30 0.14 8.61 4.40
N ARG A 31 0.50 9.89 4.57
CA ARG A 31 -0.39 10.86 5.24
C ARG A 31 -1.64 11.15 4.44
N GLU A 32 -1.54 11.23 3.12
CA GLU A 32 -2.71 11.41 2.24
C GLU A 32 -3.65 10.19 2.34
N LEU A 33 -3.09 8.98 2.41
CA LEU A 33 -3.88 7.76 2.61
C LEU A 33 -4.59 7.77 3.97
N ALA A 34 -3.89 8.13 5.04
CA ALA A 34 -4.47 8.23 6.38
C ALA A 34 -5.63 9.27 6.46
N ILE A 35 -5.51 10.39 5.72
CA ILE A 35 -6.62 11.36 5.59
C ILE A 35 -7.80 10.72 4.87
N PHE A 36 -7.57 10.01 3.77
CA PHE A 36 -8.61 9.29 3.03
C PHE A 36 -9.31 8.26 3.91
N GLU A 37 -8.55 7.53 4.73
CA GLU A 37 -9.04 6.51 5.66
C GLU A 37 -9.66 7.07 6.95
N LYS A 38 -9.75 8.40 7.07
CA LYS A 38 -10.32 9.15 8.21
C LYS A 38 -9.52 9.02 9.52
N GLU A 39 -8.24 8.66 9.40
CA GLU A 39 -7.30 8.51 10.52
C GLU A 39 -6.08 9.46 10.40
N PRO A 40 -6.27 10.78 10.19
CA PRO A 40 -5.18 11.71 9.86
C PRO A 40 -4.12 11.85 10.97
N ARG A 41 -4.44 11.40 12.21
CA ARG A 41 -3.53 11.45 13.37
C ARG A 41 -2.84 10.13 13.66
N ALA A 42 -3.13 9.06 12.90
CA ALA A 42 -2.55 7.75 13.12
C ALA A 42 -1.08 7.65 12.71
N VAL A 43 -0.66 8.49 11.76
CA VAL A 43 0.72 8.45 11.20
C VAL A 43 1.70 9.07 12.16
N ILE A 44 2.50 8.23 12.83
CA ILE A 44 3.57 8.63 13.75
C ILE A 44 4.96 8.42 13.15
N VAL A 45 5.06 7.69 12.05
CA VAL A 45 6.33 7.43 11.34
C VAL A 45 6.90 8.72 10.77
N THR A 46 8.22 8.84 10.84
CA THR A 46 8.96 10.00 10.31
C THR A 46 9.69 9.65 9.03
N GLN A 47 10.13 10.67 8.26
CA GLN A 47 10.96 10.45 7.08
C GLN A 47 12.23 9.67 7.42
N ALA A 48 12.93 10.03 8.51
CA ALA A 48 14.12 9.33 8.96
C ALA A 48 13.86 7.85 9.27
N GLN A 49 12.67 7.54 9.82
CA GLN A 49 12.26 6.17 10.08
C GLN A 49 12.04 5.42 8.75
N ILE A 50 11.36 6.02 7.78
CA ILE A 50 11.16 5.44 6.44
C ILE A 50 12.51 5.19 5.75
N GLU A 51 13.45 6.14 5.83
CA GLU A 51 14.80 5.99 5.28
C GLU A 51 15.54 4.81 5.89
N LYS A 52 15.47 4.66 7.22
CA LYS A 52 16.10 3.56 7.94
C LYS A 52 15.46 2.22 7.61
N ASP A 53 14.13 2.14 7.68
CA ASP A 53 13.39 0.89 7.59
C ASP A 53 13.18 0.40 6.16
N GLY A 54 13.16 1.30 5.18
CA GLY A 54 13.01 0.93 3.77
C GLY A 54 14.31 0.86 2.98
N PHE A 55 15.34 1.60 3.42
CA PHE A 55 16.56 1.80 2.62
C PHE A 55 17.86 1.62 3.41
N GLY A 56 17.77 1.13 4.65
CA GLY A 56 18.93 0.75 5.46
C GLY A 56 19.46 -0.63 5.10
N ASP A 57 20.41 -1.13 5.90
CA ASP A 57 21.10 -2.42 5.67
C ASP A 57 20.16 -3.64 5.68
N ARG A 58 19.06 -3.54 6.42
CA ARG A 58 18.03 -4.58 6.52
C ARG A 58 16.65 -3.98 6.31
N PRO A 59 16.25 -3.75 5.07
CA PRO A 59 14.97 -3.14 4.77
C PRO A 59 13.82 -4.04 5.24
N LEU A 60 12.83 -3.43 5.91
CA LEU A 60 11.63 -4.10 6.41
C LEU A 60 10.52 -4.14 5.37
N PHE A 61 10.57 -3.25 4.39
CA PHE A 61 9.62 -3.16 3.29
C PHE A 61 10.31 -2.81 1.98
N ALA A 62 9.60 -2.99 0.89
CA ALA A 62 9.96 -2.51 -0.43
C ALA A 62 8.80 -1.67 -1.00
N CYS A 63 9.12 -0.80 -1.95
CA CYS A 63 8.14 0.11 -2.50
C CYS A 63 8.39 0.33 -4.00
N PHE A 64 7.32 0.32 -4.80
CA PHE A 64 7.30 0.87 -6.14
C PHE A 64 6.69 2.26 -6.10
N VAL A 65 7.24 3.19 -6.85
CA VAL A 65 6.72 4.55 -7.01
C VAL A 65 6.33 4.82 -8.46
N ALA A 66 5.25 5.57 -8.63
CA ALA A 66 4.83 6.09 -9.93
C ALA A 66 5.30 7.54 -10.05
N VAL A 67 6.03 7.83 -11.11
CA VAL A 67 6.59 9.16 -11.39
C VAL A 67 5.95 9.74 -12.65
N VAL A 68 5.45 10.96 -12.54
CA VAL A 68 4.91 11.77 -13.63
C VAL A 68 5.52 13.16 -13.49
N ASP A 69 6.07 13.72 -14.58
CA ASP A 69 6.71 15.04 -14.58
C ASP A 69 7.74 15.22 -13.45
N ASN A 70 8.59 14.20 -13.25
CA ASN A 70 9.60 14.12 -12.20
C ASN A 70 9.06 14.16 -10.74
N GLN A 71 7.76 14.00 -10.55
CA GLN A 71 7.14 13.95 -9.23
C GLN A 71 6.62 12.54 -8.93
N VAL A 72 6.83 12.08 -7.70
CA VAL A 72 6.22 10.84 -7.20
C VAL A 72 4.75 11.14 -6.91
N VAL A 73 3.87 10.47 -7.65
CA VAL A 73 2.41 10.68 -7.59
C VAL A 73 1.63 9.48 -7.08
N GLY A 74 2.31 8.40 -6.77
CA GLY A 74 1.69 7.20 -6.22
C GLY A 74 2.72 6.17 -5.81
N MET A 75 2.30 5.19 -5.03
CA MET A 75 3.15 4.10 -4.56
C MET A 75 2.38 2.80 -4.37
N ALA A 76 3.14 1.70 -4.40
CA ALA A 76 2.75 0.39 -3.90
C ALA A 76 3.83 -0.08 -2.91
N LEU A 77 3.54 -0.02 -1.61
CA LEU A 77 4.43 -0.41 -0.53
C LEU A 77 4.05 -1.80 -0.05
N TYR A 78 5.03 -2.71 0.04
CA TYR A 78 4.79 -4.11 0.40
C TYR A 78 5.96 -4.68 1.19
N TYR A 79 5.73 -5.80 1.88
CA TYR A 79 6.76 -6.53 2.60
C TYR A 79 6.58 -8.04 2.51
N PRO A 80 7.68 -8.80 2.68
CA PRO A 80 7.63 -10.25 2.76
C PRO A 80 6.86 -10.69 4.02
N ARG A 81 5.98 -11.65 3.84
CA ARG A 81 5.24 -12.31 4.92
C ARG A 81 5.34 -13.82 4.76
N TYR A 82 5.25 -14.56 5.83
CA TYR A 82 5.23 -16.01 5.79
C TYR A 82 3.87 -16.56 6.20
N SER A 83 3.28 -17.38 5.35
CA SER A 83 2.07 -18.13 5.65
C SER A 83 2.45 -19.57 5.99
N THR A 84 2.03 -20.05 7.16
CA THR A 84 2.26 -21.47 7.53
C THR A 84 1.55 -22.45 6.59
N TRP A 85 0.57 -21.99 5.83
CA TRP A 85 -0.17 -22.83 4.86
C TRP A 85 0.37 -22.73 3.44
N LYS A 86 0.97 -21.61 3.07
CA LYS A 86 1.37 -21.32 1.68
C LYS A 86 2.88 -21.13 1.50
N GLY A 87 3.62 -20.89 2.59
CA GLY A 87 5.03 -20.51 2.54
C GLY A 87 5.21 -18.99 2.33
N PRO A 88 6.25 -18.56 1.59
CA PRO A 88 6.52 -17.16 1.32
C PRO A 88 5.35 -16.47 0.60
N THR A 89 4.93 -15.31 1.11
CA THR A 89 3.86 -14.46 0.56
C THR A 89 4.31 -13.00 0.61
N PHE A 90 3.63 -12.12 -0.11
CA PHE A 90 3.76 -10.67 0.06
C PHE A 90 2.50 -10.08 0.68
N HIS A 91 2.68 -9.10 1.55
CA HIS A 91 1.63 -8.22 2.02
C HIS A 91 1.79 -6.86 1.36
N LEU A 92 0.77 -6.42 0.62
CA LEU A 92 0.68 -5.07 0.08
C LEU A 92 0.08 -4.19 1.19
N GLU A 93 0.91 -3.36 1.82
CA GLU A 93 0.47 -2.48 2.89
C GLU A 93 -0.35 -1.33 2.33
N ASP A 94 0.22 -0.59 1.35
CA ASP A 94 -0.38 0.59 0.78
C ASP A 94 -0.36 0.56 -0.75
N LEU A 95 -1.49 0.88 -1.36
CA LEU A 95 -1.60 1.21 -2.78
C LEU A 95 -2.34 2.53 -2.91
N ILE A 96 -1.62 3.60 -3.24
CA ILE A 96 -2.19 4.95 -3.32
C ILE A 96 -1.68 5.70 -4.55
N VAL A 97 -2.57 6.51 -5.11
CA VAL A 97 -2.26 7.58 -6.07
C VAL A 97 -2.79 8.88 -5.50
N THR A 98 -1.98 9.94 -5.53
CA THR A 98 -2.39 11.26 -5.03
C THR A 98 -3.67 11.73 -5.72
N GLU A 99 -4.53 12.40 -4.99
CA GLU A 99 -5.91 12.71 -5.41
C GLU A 99 -6.01 13.36 -6.80
N PRO A 100 -5.19 14.38 -7.16
CA PRO A 100 -5.27 15.01 -8.48
C PRO A 100 -4.92 14.07 -9.65
N MET A 101 -4.30 12.93 -9.36
CA MET A 101 -3.83 11.96 -10.35
C MET A 101 -4.64 10.66 -10.38
N ARG A 102 -5.68 10.56 -9.54
CA ARG A 102 -6.61 9.42 -9.54
C ARG A 102 -7.44 9.36 -10.82
N GLY A 103 -7.97 8.18 -11.13
CA GLY A 103 -8.81 7.96 -12.33
C GLY A 103 -8.04 7.96 -13.66
N LYS A 104 -6.71 8.08 -13.65
CA LYS A 104 -5.86 8.15 -14.86
C LYS A 104 -5.08 6.85 -15.12
N GLY A 105 -5.48 5.74 -14.49
CA GLY A 105 -4.89 4.41 -14.69
C GLY A 105 -3.57 4.15 -13.95
N ILE A 106 -3.05 5.10 -13.18
CA ILE A 106 -1.74 4.99 -12.49
C ILE A 106 -1.79 3.89 -11.40
N GLY A 107 -2.88 3.81 -10.63
CA GLY A 107 -3.05 2.76 -9.62
C GLY A 107 -3.01 1.36 -10.22
N THR A 108 -3.61 1.18 -11.39
CA THR A 108 -3.57 -0.10 -12.14
C THR A 108 -2.13 -0.42 -12.58
N GLN A 109 -1.36 0.57 -13.04
CA GLN A 109 0.04 0.36 -13.43
C GLN A 109 0.89 -0.06 -12.24
N LEU A 110 0.75 0.60 -11.07
CA LEU A 110 1.44 0.22 -9.83
C LEU A 110 1.07 -1.20 -9.39
N TYR A 111 -0.22 -1.53 -9.38
CA TYR A 111 -0.73 -2.84 -9.01
C TYR A 111 -0.19 -3.94 -9.93
N ASN A 112 -0.17 -3.70 -11.24
CA ASN A 112 0.35 -4.66 -12.22
C ASN A 112 1.85 -4.92 -12.00
N VAL A 113 2.66 -3.87 -11.79
CA VAL A 113 4.10 -4.02 -11.53
C VAL A 113 4.35 -4.78 -10.22
N PHE A 114 3.55 -4.54 -9.18
CA PHE A 114 3.63 -5.30 -7.94
C PHE A 114 3.28 -6.77 -8.16
N LEU A 115 2.20 -7.10 -8.88
CA LEU A 115 1.82 -8.48 -9.16
C LEU A 115 2.83 -9.19 -10.06
N GLU A 116 3.38 -8.52 -11.06
CA GLU A 116 4.46 -9.05 -11.90
C GLU A 116 5.71 -9.37 -11.07
N HIS A 117 6.07 -8.48 -10.14
CA HIS A 117 7.16 -8.73 -9.21
C HIS A 117 6.88 -9.93 -8.31
N ALA A 118 5.67 -10.05 -7.77
CA ALA A 118 5.25 -11.19 -6.96
C ALA A 118 5.32 -12.51 -7.75
N TYR A 119 4.85 -12.50 -9.00
CA TYR A 119 4.95 -13.65 -9.90
C TYR A 119 6.40 -14.05 -10.15
N ASN A 120 7.27 -13.11 -10.51
CA ASN A 120 8.68 -13.34 -10.81
C ASN A 120 9.48 -13.80 -9.57
N THR A 121 9.05 -13.37 -8.37
CA THR A 121 9.66 -13.82 -7.11
C THR A 121 9.19 -15.22 -6.69
N GLY A 122 8.08 -15.71 -7.25
CA GLY A 122 7.53 -17.04 -6.99
C GLY A 122 6.81 -17.17 -5.65
N VAL A 123 6.38 -16.05 -5.03
CA VAL A 123 5.54 -16.10 -3.82
C VAL A 123 4.21 -16.80 -4.10
N LYS A 124 3.68 -17.49 -3.10
CA LYS A 124 2.49 -18.34 -3.28
C LYS A 124 1.18 -17.60 -3.09
N ARG A 125 1.22 -16.38 -2.57
CA ARG A 125 0.06 -15.51 -2.35
C ARG A 125 0.51 -14.07 -2.18
N VAL A 126 -0.32 -13.16 -2.62
CA VAL A 126 -0.29 -11.76 -2.23
C VAL A 126 -1.57 -11.46 -1.46
N GLU A 127 -1.49 -10.63 -0.44
CA GLU A 127 -2.64 -10.29 0.41
C GLU A 127 -2.57 -8.85 0.88
N TRP A 128 -3.73 -8.25 1.14
CA TRP A 128 -3.88 -6.90 1.66
C TRP A 128 -5.24 -6.75 2.35
N ALA A 129 -5.41 -5.65 3.07
CA ALA A 129 -6.69 -5.24 3.61
C ALA A 129 -7.33 -4.16 2.73
N VAL A 130 -8.64 -4.10 2.76
CA VAL A 130 -9.43 -3.02 2.15
C VAL A 130 -10.54 -2.63 3.10
N LEU A 131 -10.79 -1.34 3.26
CA LEU A 131 -11.90 -0.84 4.07
C LEU A 131 -13.24 -1.23 3.43
N ASP A 132 -14.18 -1.71 4.24
CA ASP A 132 -15.50 -2.21 3.81
C ASP A 132 -16.34 -1.19 3.04
N TRP A 133 -16.14 0.09 3.33
CA TRP A 133 -16.79 1.20 2.65
C TRP A 133 -16.06 1.68 1.39
N ASN A 134 -14.83 1.21 1.11
CA ASN A 134 -14.05 1.60 -0.09
C ASN A 134 -14.51 0.79 -1.32
N LEU A 135 -15.76 0.99 -1.71
CA LEU A 135 -16.38 0.26 -2.82
C LEU A 135 -15.62 0.35 -4.15
N PRO A 136 -15.00 1.50 -4.54
CA PRO A 136 -14.19 1.54 -5.75
C PRO A 136 -12.98 0.60 -5.72
N ALA A 137 -12.25 0.54 -4.59
CA ALA A 137 -11.12 -0.37 -4.44
C ALA A 137 -11.57 -1.84 -4.40
N ILE A 138 -12.66 -2.15 -3.68
CA ILE A 138 -13.27 -3.48 -3.64
C ILE A 138 -13.58 -3.97 -5.05
N LYS A 139 -14.28 -3.17 -5.86
CA LYS A 139 -14.60 -3.52 -7.25
C LYS A 139 -13.35 -3.69 -8.12
N PHE A 140 -12.35 -2.85 -7.93
CA PHE A 140 -11.08 -2.95 -8.63
C PHE A 140 -10.38 -4.29 -8.34
N TYR A 141 -10.28 -4.67 -7.07
CA TYR A 141 -9.65 -5.93 -6.66
C TYR A 141 -10.44 -7.16 -7.12
N GLN A 142 -11.76 -7.15 -6.97
CA GLN A 142 -12.62 -8.24 -7.48
C GLN A 142 -12.47 -8.44 -8.99
N LYS A 143 -12.44 -7.34 -9.75
CA LYS A 143 -12.23 -7.38 -11.21
C LYS A 143 -10.85 -7.93 -11.58
N SER A 144 -9.83 -7.78 -10.75
CA SER A 144 -8.51 -8.36 -10.95
C SER A 144 -8.43 -9.86 -10.61
N GLY A 145 -9.50 -10.45 -10.09
CA GLY A 145 -9.56 -11.85 -9.67
C GLY A 145 -9.22 -12.09 -8.20
N ALA A 146 -9.06 -11.02 -7.39
CA ALA A 146 -8.86 -11.17 -5.95
C ALA A 146 -10.15 -11.58 -5.25
N THR A 147 -10.03 -12.43 -4.23
CA THR A 147 -11.12 -12.85 -3.36
C THR A 147 -11.10 -12.02 -2.08
N ILE A 148 -12.23 -11.47 -1.68
CA ILE A 148 -12.40 -10.75 -0.41
C ILE A 148 -13.00 -11.73 0.60
N SER A 149 -12.31 -11.92 1.74
CA SER A 149 -12.80 -12.74 2.83
C SER A 149 -13.59 -11.89 3.82
N GLU A 150 -14.78 -12.34 4.20
CA GLU A 150 -15.64 -11.69 5.19
C GLU A 150 -15.51 -12.32 6.58
N ASP A 151 -14.87 -13.51 6.68
CA ASP A 151 -14.83 -14.31 7.89
C ASP A 151 -13.69 -13.92 8.85
N TRP A 152 -12.74 -13.10 8.41
CA TRP A 152 -11.57 -12.71 9.19
C TRP A 152 -11.69 -11.29 9.69
N ARG A 153 -11.40 -11.10 10.98
CA ARG A 153 -11.30 -9.77 11.61
C ARG A 153 -9.85 -9.43 11.91
N SER A 154 -9.46 -8.20 11.69
CA SER A 154 -8.17 -7.68 12.12
C SER A 154 -8.15 -7.54 13.65
N VAL A 155 -7.07 -8.00 14.29
CA VAL A 155 -6.85 -7.86 15.73
C VAL A 155 -5.51 -7.15 15.92
N GLN A 156 -5.52 -6.07 16.71
CA GLN A 156 -4.35 -5.22 16.93
C GLN A 156 -4.18 -4.88 18.39
N MET A 157 -2.94 -4.75 18.83
CA MET A 157 -2.56 -4.15 20.10
C MET A 157 -1.53 -3.06 19.84
N ASP A 158 -1.82 -1.84 20.25
CA ASP A 158 -0.85 -0.76 20.21
C ASP A 158 0.22 -0.91 21.32
N LYS A 159 1.28 -0.13 21.23
CA LYS A 159 2.40 -0.17 22.20
C LYS A 159 1.91 -0.01 23.64
N LYS A 160 0.98 0.92 23.91
CA LYS A 160 0.43 1.15 25.25
C LYS A 160 -0.31 -0.07 25.80
N SER A 161 -1.09 -0.73 24.92
CA SER A 161 -1.84 -1.93 25.28
C SER A 161 -0.92 -3.11 25.57
N ILE A 162 0.15 -3.25 24.78
CA ILE A 162 1.20 -4.25 25.01
C ILE A 162 1.86 -4.00 26.38
N ASP A 163 2.31 -2.77 26.65
CA ASP A 163 2.97 -2.41 27.89
C ASP A 163 2.07 -2.67 29.11
N ARG A 164 0.82 -2.25 29.03
CA ARG A 164 -0.17 -2.49 30.10
C ARG A 164 -0.38 -3.98 30.36
N TYR A 165 -0.50 -4.76 29.30
CA TYR A 165 -0.68 -6.22 29.42
C TYR A 165 0.53 -6.86 30.12
N ILE A 166 1.76 -6.53 29.70
CA ILE A 166 2.99 -7.08 30.28
C ILE A 166 3.16 -6.69 31.74
N LEU A 167 2.84 -5.44 32.11
CA LEU A 167 2.89 -5.02 33.52
C LEU A 167 1.89 -5.80 34.37
N ASN A 168 0.68 -6.08 33.88
CA ASN A 168 -0.35 -6.79 34.62
C ASN A 168 -0.04 -8.28 34.83
N ILE A 169 0.68 -8.94 33.95
CA ILE A 169 1.05 -10.35 34.12
C ILE A 169 2.27 -10.55 35.01
N ASN A 170 3.02 -9.48 35.33
CA ASN A 170 4.19 -9.49 36.18
C ASN A 170 3.88 -8.93 37.61
N SER A 171 2.62 -8.59 37.88
CA SER A 171 2.11 -8.16 39.19
C SER A 171 1.43 -9.32 39.90
#